data_f854c4b81650e062c168234de54cd551
#
_entry.id   f854c4b81650e062c168234de54cd551
#
_cell.length_a   1.000
_cell.length_b   1.000
_cell.length_c   1.000
_cell.angle_alpha   90.00
_cell.angle_beta   90.00
_cell.angle_gamma   90.00
#
_symmetry.space_group_name_H-M   'P 1'
#
loop_
_entity.id
_entity.type
_entity.pdbx_description
1 polymer ?
#
loop_
_entity_poly.entity_id
_entity_poly.type
_entity_poly.pdbx_seq_one_letter_code
_entity_poly.pdbx_strand_id
1 'polypeptide(L)'
;MNCSNTKAQNAVGCLAGELLTAKLNIANGGPTPTCVTSAISSADALLTTVGYTGPSGTYTLTSAQRQQAVSLASTLDTYNSTGTC
;
A
#
# COMPACT_ATOMS: atom_id res chain seq x y z
N MET A 1 -3.17 5.75 10.30
CA MET A 1 -2.74 6.59 9.16
C MET A 1 -3.89 6.73 8.17
N ASN A 2 -4.19 7.93 7.74
CA ASN A 2 -5.29 8.18 6.79
C ASN A 2 -4.74 8.27 5.36
N CYS A 3 -5.12 7.32 4.52
CA CYS A 3 -4.65 7.22 3.14
C CYS A 3 -5.67 7.71 2.11
N SER A 4 -6.63 8.53 2.52
CA SER A 4 -7.65 9.04 1.62
C SER A 4 -7.24 10.31 0.87
N ASN A 5 -5.99 10.71 0.94
CA ASN A 5 -5.49 11.93 0.32
C ASN A 5 -5.49 11.80 -1.20
N THR A 6 -5.87 12.87 -1.90
CA THR A 6 -5.98 12.89 -3.35
C THR A 6 -4.66 13.21 -4.06
N LYS A 7 -3.63 13.65 -3.35
CA LYS A 7 -2.33 13.96 -3.95
C LYS A 7 -1.56 12.67 -4.23
N ALA A 8 -0.96 12.58 -5.41
CA ALA A 8 -0.23 11.38 -5.85
C ALA A 8 0.88 10.99 -4.88
N GLN A 9 1.68 11.94 -4.41
CA GLN A 9 2.78 11.68 -3.49
C GLN A 9 2.28 11.11 -2.17
N ASN A 10 1.17 11.62 -1.64
CA ASN A 10 0.61 11.16 -0.38
C ASN A 10 0.00 9.77 -0.51
N ALA A 11 -0.65 9.48 -1.65
CA ALA A 11 -1.19 8.15 -1.91
C ALA A 11 -0.09 7.12 -2.02
N VAL A 12 0.99 7.42 -2.74
CA VAL A 12 2.12 6.51 -2.90
C VAL A 12 2.84 6.29 -1.57
N GLY A 13 3.12 7.35 -0.84
CA GLY A 13 3.80 7.27 0.45
C GLY A 13 2.99 6.50 1.48
N CYS A 14 1.69 6.72 1.51
CA CYS A 14 0.80 6.00 2.41
C CYS A 14 0.76 4.50 2.05
N LEU A 15 0.64 4.17 0.77
CA LEU A 15 0.65 2.78 0.32
C LEU A 15 1.97 2.10 0.69
N ALA A 16 3.10 2.77 0.44
CA ALA A 16 4.42 2.22 0.76
C ALA A 16 4.57 1.95 2.25
N GLY A 17 4.09 2.85 3.10
CA GLY A 17 4.12 2.68 4.56
C GLY A 17 3.27 1.51 5.04
N GLU A 18 2.05 1.40 4.54
CA GLU A 18 1.18 0.28 4.89
C GLU A 18 1.71 -1.05 4.36
N LEU A 19 2.28 -1.04 3.16
CA LEU A 19 2.90 -2.23 2.58
C LEU A 19 4.07 -2.73 3.43
N LEU A 20 4.95 -1.82 3.84
CA LEU A 20 6.08 -2.18 4.69
C LEU A 20 5.60 -2.77 6.02
N THR A 21 4.61 -2.15 6.65
CA THR A 21 4.05 -2.63 7.91
C THR A 21 3.44 -4.03 7.75
N ALA A 22 2.72 -4.27 6.66
CA ALA A 22 2.13 -5.58 6.38
C ALA A 22 3.22 -6.64 6.21
N LYS A 23 4.27 -6.33 5.46
CA LYS A 23 5.40 -7.26 5.28
C LYS A 23 6.09 -7.57 6.60
N LEU A 24 6.25 -6.59 7.48
CA LEU A 24 6.84 -6.80 8.80
C LEU A 24 5.95 -7.66 9.68
N ASN A 25 4.64 -7.46 9.63
CA ASN A 25 3.69 -8.30 10.38
C ASN A 25 3.77 -9.75 9.95
N ILE A 26 3.87 -10.00 8.65
CA ILE A 26 4.00 -11.37 8.11
C ILE A 26 5.35 -11.96 8.53
N ALA A 27 6.42 -11.19 8.44
CA ALA A 27 7.76 -11.64 8.82
C ALA A 27 7.81 -12.02 10.31
N ASN A 28 6.98 -11.39 11.13
CA ASN A 28 6.88 -11.67 12.56
C ASN A 28 5.86 -12.78 12.89
N GLY A 29 5.42 -13.54 11.90
CA GLY A 29 4.52 -14.67 12.09
C GLY A 29 3.04 -14.33 12.00
N GLY A 30 2.68 -13.16 11.49
CA GLY A 30 1.29 -12.78 11.31
C GLY A 30 0.58 -13.62 10.24
N PRO A 31 -0.76 -13.61 10.22
CA PRO A 31 -1.53 -14.39 9.26
C PRO A 31 -1.31 -13.90 7.83
N THR A 32 -1.53 -14.79 6.85
CA THR A 32 -1.34 -14.50 5.43
C THR A 32 -2.61 -14.84 4.64
N PRO A 33 -3.75 -14.20 4.93
CA PRO A 33 -4.96 -14.47 4.15
C PRO A 33 -4.76 -14.04 2.68
N THR A 34 -5.49 -14.68 1.78
CA THR A 34 -5.35 -14.43 0.33
C THR A 34 -5.56 -12.96 -0.02
N CYS A 35 -6.50 -12.28 0.65
CA CYS A 35 -6.74 -10.87 0.39
C CYS A 35 -5.50 -10.01 0.66
N VAL A 36 -4.72 -10.35 1.67
CA VAL A 36 -3.48 -9.64 1.99
C VAL A 36 -2.37 -9.96 1.01
N THR A 37 -2.16 -11.25 0.69
CA THR A 37 -1.11 -11.62 -0.25
C THR A 37 -1.38 -11.04 -1.64
N SER A 38 -2.63 -10.98 -2.07
CA SER A 38 -3.02 -10.33 -3.32
C SER A 38 -2.79 -8.82 -3.27
N ALA A 39 -3.14 -8.18 -2.16
CA ALA A 39 -2.95 -6.73 -2.00
C ALA A 39 -1.45 -6.37 -2.00
N ILE A 40 -0.62 -7.17 -1.34
CA ILE A 40 0.84 -6.96 -1.33
C ILE A 40 1.40 -7.07 -2.75
N SER A 41 1.01 -8.10 -3.50
CA SER A 41 1.46 -8.28 -4.87
C SER A 41 1.05 -7.11 -5.76
N SER A 42 -0.20 -6.66 -5.66
CA SER A 42 -0.69 -5.53 -6.43
C SER A 42 0.00 -4.22 -6.03
N ALA A 43 0.25 -4.03 -4.74
CA ALA A 43 0.94 -2.83 -4.25
C ALA A 43 2.40 -2.79 -4.74
N ASP A 44 3.11 -3.92 -4.68
CA ASP A 44 4.47 -4.00 -5.21
C ASP A 44 4.50 -3.66 -6.71
N ALA A 45 3.55 -4.20 -7.48
CA ALA A 45 3.47 -3.93 -8.91
C ALA A 45 3.18 -2.46 -9.19
N LEU A 46 2.27 -1.86 -8.45
CA LEU A 46 1.93 -0.45 -8.62
C LEU A 46 3.11 0.46 -8.28
N LEU A 47 3.79 0.21 -7.17
CA LEU A 47 4.95 1.00 -6.77
C LEU A 47 6.08 0.89 -7.80
N THR A 48 6.28 -0.29 -8.37
CA THR A 48 7.25 -0.49 -9.46
C THR A 48 6.84 0.30 -10.70
N THR A 49 5.57 0.26 -11.06
CA THR A 49 5.04 0.95 -12.24
C THR A 49 5.23 2.46 -12.14
N VAL A 50 5.01 3.05 -10.96
CA VAL A 50 5.16 4.49 -10.78
C VAL A 50 6.60 4.89 -10.47
N GLY A 51 7.52 3.94 -10.34
CA GLY A 51 8.93 4.22 -10.11
C GLY A 51 9.24 4.68 -8.70
N TYR A 52 8.61 4.07 -7.71
CA TYR A 52 8.81 4.48 -6.32
C TYR A 52 10.26 4.31 -5.89
N THR A 53 10.87 5.38 -5.40
CA THR A 53 12.28 5.40 -4.97
C THR A 53 12.45 5.84 -3.51
N GLY A 54 11.38 6.17 -2.81
CA GLY A 54 11.43 6.57 -1.42
C GLY A 54 10.48 7.72 -1.11
N PRO A 55 10.36 8.10 0.17
CA PRO A 55 9.37 9.10 0.60
C PRO A 55 9.64 10.51 0.07
N SER A 56 10.85 10.81 -0.37
CA SER A 56 11.18 12.13 -0.92
C SER A 56 11.01 12.21 -2.44
N GLY A 57 10.60 11.12 -3.09
CA GLY A 57 10.39 11.10 -4.54
C GLY A 57 9.14 11.88 -4.96
N THR A 58 9.12 12.26 -6.23
CA THR A 58 7.96 12.91 -6.85
C THR A 58 7.36 11.94 -7.86
N TYR A 59 6.05 11.70 -7.78
CA TYR A 59 5.38 10.70 -8.59
C TYR A 59 4.19 11.28 -9.31
N THR A 60 3.96 10.78 -10.52
CA THR A 60 2.78 11.14 -11.32
C THR A 60 1.92 9.89 -11.47
N LEU A 61 0.67 9.97 -11.05
CA LEU A 61 -0.28 8.88 -11.13
C LEU A 61 -1.52 9.29 -11.94
N THR A 62 -2.04 8.35 -12.71
CA THR A 62 -3.38 8.54 -13.30
C THR A 62 -4.42 8.50 -12.19
N SER A 63 -5.65 8.95 -12.48
CA SER A 63 -6.74 8.86 -11.51
C SER A 63 -6.99 7.42 -11.09
N ALA A 64 -6.91 6.47 -12.03
CA ALA A 64 -7.08 5.05 -11.73
C ALA A 64 -5.98 4.53 -10.81
N GLN A 65 -4.73 4.91 -11.06
CA GLN A 65 -3.60 4.50 -10.21
C GLN A 65 -3.73 5.07 -8.81
N ARG A 66 -4.17 6.31 -8.68
CA ARG A 66 -4.36 6.95 -7.38
C ARG A 66 -5.47 6.27 -6.59
N GLN A 67 -6.58 5.95 -7.23
CA GLN A 67 -7.66 5.20 -6.59
C GLN A 67 -7.21 3.82 -6.18
N GLN A 68 -6.44 3.14 -7.03
CA GLN A 68 -5.88 1.83 -6.70
C GLN A 68 -4.96 1.91 -5.48
N ALA A 69 -4.08 2.92 -5.44
CA ALA A 69 -3.16 3.10 -4.32
C ALA A 69 -3.92 3.30 -3.01
N VAL A 70 -4.94 4.14 -3.01
CA VAL A 70 -5.76 4.39 -1.82
C VAL A 70 -6.53 3.13 -1.40
N SER A 71 -7.08 2.40 -2.34
CA SER A 71 -7.80 1.15 -2.06
C SER A 71 -6.90 0.09 -1.47
N LEU A 72 -5.71 -0.10 -2.05
CA LEU A 72 -4.72 -1.06 -1.54
C LEU A 72 -4.23 -0.66 -0.14
N ALA A 73 -3.97 0.63 0.06
CA ALA A 73 -3.54 1.13 1.36
C ALA A 73 -4.61 0.87 2.43
N SER A 74 -5.89 1.05 2.08
CA SER A 74 -7.00 0.78 3.00
C SER A 74 -7.08 -0.71 3.37
N THR A 75 -6.91 -1.59 2.38
CA THR A 75 -6.89 -3.04 2.62
C THR A 75 -5.74 -3.43 3.55
N LEU A 76 -4.55 -2.90 3.30
CA LEU A 76 -3.38 -3.19 4.12
C LEU A 76 -3.49 -2.58 5.52
N ASP A 77 -4.08 -1.39 5.63
CA ASP A 77 -4.31 -0.75 6.93
C ASP A 77 -5.26 -1.61 7.78
N THR A 78 -6.33 -2.12 7.20
CA THR A 78 -7.24 -3.04 7.88
C THR A 78 -6.51 -4.27 8.38
N TYR A 79 -5.69 -4.88 7.52
CA TYR A 79 -4.87 -6.03 7.92
C TYR A 79 -3.92 -5.67 9.06
N ASN A 80 -3.23 -4.53 8.96
CA ASN A 80 -2.26 -4.10 9.98
C ASN A 80 -2.92 -3.86 11.33
N SER A 81 -4.19 -3.51 11.34
CA SER A 81 -4.95 -3.25 12.57
C SER A 81 -5.62 -4.48 13.15
N THR A 82 -6.05 -5.42 12.31
CA THR A 82 -6.94 -6.53 12.73
C THR A 82 -6.39 -7.92 12.41
N GLY A 83 -5.37 -8.03 11.57
CA GLY A 83 -4.85 -9.32 11.09
C GLY A 83 -5.70 -9.96 9.98
N THR A 84 -6.69 -9.25 9.49
CA THR A 84 -7.57 -9.75 8.41
C THR A 84 -7.88 -8.61 7.44
N CYS A 85 -8.57 -8.88 6.36
CA CYS A 85 -9.07 -7.85 5.48
C CYS A 85 -10.60 -7.97 5.32
#